data_19e185b9a0952f11e07e60fa83f27126
#
_entry.id   19e185b9a0952f11e07e60fa83f27126
#
_cell.length_a   1.000
_cell.length_b   1.000
_cell.length_c   1.000
_cell.angle_alpha   90.00
_cell.angle_beta   90.00
_cell.angle_gamma   90.00
#
_symmetry.space_group_name_H-M   'P 1'
#
loop_
_entity.id
_entity.type
_entity.pdbx_description
1 polymer ?
#
loop_
_entity_poly.entity_id
_entity_poly.type
_entity_poly.pdbx_seq_one_letter_code
_entity_poly.pdbx_strand_id
1 'polypeptide(L)'
;MKILSLESSAGPASVVFAEDGRIRAAQYQDVGSTHSRTLLPLCESMLSNAGLSYADADLIAVSAGPGSFTGVRIGIATAKGIAFGTGAKCLAVSSLLGLAANCADLEGMLLCPCVDARCGRVYTALFRVENGFPRRLAEDQILPISALADFCAEPPMLLGDAAEAALAALPGARLAPLALRTHHAVGIARAAEHFAADAVESDLLVPVYLQKSQAEQTRLDAEKKN
;
A
#
# COMPACT_ATOMS: atom_id res chain seq x y z
N MET A 1 -4.58 18.46 9.99
CA MET A 1 -3.34 17.92 9.36
C MET A 1 -3.60 17.64 7.90
N LYS A 2 -2.72 18.11 7.04
CA LYS A 2 -2.78 17.95 5.58
C LYS A 2 -1.80 16.86 5.12
N ILE A 3 -2.29 15.84 4.45
CA ILE A 3 -1.51 14.66 4.06
C ILE A 3 -1.54 14.53 2.54
N LEU A 4 -0.37 14.48 1.91
CA LEU A 4 -0.23 13.99 0.55
C LEU A 4 0.20 12.52 0.60
N SER A 5 -0.64 11.62 0.08
CA SER A 5 -0.37 10.19 0.08
C SER A 5 -0.15 9.62 -1.32
N LEU A 6 0.80 8.69 -1.42
CA LEU A 6 1.27 8.08 -2.66
C LEU A 6 1.14 6.56 -2.59
N GLU A 7 0.57 5.95 -3.63
CA GLU A 7 0.49 4.50 -3.79
C GLU A 7 1.05 4.09 -5.15
N SER A 8 2.05 3.22 -5.15
CA SER A 8 2.71 2.69 -6.34
C SER A 8 3.27 1.28 -6.13
N SER A 9 2.85 0.59 -5.05
CA SER A 9 3.38 -0.72 -4.68
C SER A 9 2.86 -1.87 -5.52
N ALA A 10 1.86 -1.64 -6.39
CA ALA A 10 1.24 -2.63 -7.27
C ALA A 10 1.05 -2.08 -8.70
N GLY A 11 0.10 -2.64 -9.48
CA GLY A 11 -0.19 -2.19 -10.84
C GLY A 11 -0.63 -0.72 -10.95
N PRO A 12 -1.62 -0.28 -10.18
CA PRO A 12 -2.09 1.10 -10.22
C PRO A 12 -1.10 2.11 -9.63
N ALA A 13 -1.19 3.36 -10.11
CA ALA A 13 -0.66 4.54 -9.44
C ALA A 13 -1.81 5.36 -8.86
N SER A 14 -1.71 5.79 -7.62
CA SER A 14 -2.72 6.63 -6.99
C SER A 14 -2.10 7.67 -6.09
N VAL A 15 -2.73 8.84 -6.05
CA VAL A 15 -2.33 9.97 -5.21
C VAL A 15 -3.57 10.59 -4.58
N VAL A 16 -3.44 11.01 -3.33
CA VAL A 16 -4.53 11.62 -2.56
C VAL A 16 -3.99 12.78 -1.75
N PHE A 17 -4.73 13.88 -1.73
CA PHE A 17 -4.56 14.95 -0.76
C PHE A 17 -5.73 14.91 0.22
N ALA A 18 -5.43 14.67 1.49
CA ALA A 18 -6.40 14.62 2.57
C ALA A 18 -6.15 15.76 3.57
N GLU A 19 -7.22 16.28 4.17
CA GLU A 19 -7.17 17.30 5.20
C GLU A 19 -8.15 16.92 6.31
N ASP A 20 -7.65 16.72 7.52
CA ASP A 20 -8.44 16.39 8.72
C ASP A 20 -9.46 15.25 8.47
N GLY A 21 -8.98 14.12 7.95
CA GLY A 21 -9.77 12.93 7.64
C GLY A 21 -10.62 13.02 6.35
N ARG A 22 -10.66 14.18 5.70
CA ARG A 22 -11.44 14.38 4.47
C ARG A 22 -10.57 14.32 3.24
N ILE A 23 -10.96 13.51 2.26
CA ILE A 23 -10.31 13.51 0.94
C ILE A 23 -10.70 14.83 0.22
N ARG A 24 -9.70 15.66 -0.09
CA ARG A 24 -9.87 16.93 -0.82
C ARG A 24 -9.69 16.74 -2.32
N ALA A 25 -8.74 15.90 -2.69
CA ALA A 25 -8.48 15.54 -4.07
C ALA A 25 -7.90 14.13 -4.14
N ALA A 26 -8.21 13.41 -5.21
CA ALA A 26 -7.69 12.08 -5.48
C ALA A 26 -7.54 11.86 -6.99
N GLN A 27 -6.47 11.18 -7.38
CA GLN A 27 -6.32 10.66 -8.73
C GLN A 27 -5.84 9.20 -8.67
N TYR A 28 -6.37 8.41 -9.60
CA TYR A 28 -6.08 6.98 -9.75
C TYR A 28 -5.86 6.67 -11.23
N GLN A 29 -4.86 5.87 -11.54
CA GLN A 29 -4.55 5.44 -12.88
C GLN A 29 -4.06 4.00 -12.90
N ASP A 30 -4.71 3.15 -13.68
CA ASP A 30 -4.34 1.75 -13.93
C ASP A 30 -4.31 1.49 -15.44
N VAL A 31 -3.21 1.87 -16.07
CA VAL A 31 -3.04 1.83 -17.55
C VAL A 31 -1.81 1.05 -17.98
N GLY A 32 -1.21 0.27 -17.06
CA GLY A 32 -0.01 -0.52 -17.34
C GLY A 32 1.25 0.32 -17.63
N SER A 33 1.24 1.62 -17.31
CA SER A 33 2.41 2.49 -17.46
C SER A 33 3.37 2.35 -16.28
N THR A 34 4.64 2.68 -16.53
CA THR A 34 5.64 2.66 -15.46
C THR A 34 5.43 3.83 -14.49
N HIS A 35 5.42 3.55 -13.19
CA HIS A 35 5.18 4.55 -12.13
C HIS A 35 6.14 5.74 -12.18
N SER A 36 7.39 5.53 -12.67
CA SER A 36 8.36 6.62 -12.84
C SER A 36 7.92 7.71 -13.84
N ARG A 37 6.98 7.38 -14.74
CA ARG A 37 6.43 8.32 -15.73
C ARG A 37 5.08 8.89 -15.32
N THR A 38 4.40 8.27 -14.36
CA THR A 38 3.00 8.59 -14.04
C THR A 38 2.81 9.19 -12.65
N LEU A 39 3.55 8.75 -11.63
CA LEU A 39 3.25 9.10 -10.24
C LEU A 39 3.39 10.61 -9.97
N LEU A 40 4.51 11.23 -10.36
CA LEU A 40 4.74 12.65 -10.15
C LEU A 40 3.78 13.54 -10.98
N PRO A 41 3.57 13.28 -12.29
CA PRO A 41 2.53 13.97 -13.07
C PRO A 41 1.12 13.84 -12.50
N LEU A 42 0.75 12.70 -11.90
CA LEU A 42 -0.54 12.56 -11.19
C LEU A 42 -0.61 13.50 -9.99
N CYS A 43 0.46 13.61 -9.18
CA CYS A 43 0.51 14.56 -8.07
C CYS A 43 0.33 16.00 -8.56
N GLU A 44 1.10 16.40 -9.57
CA GLU A 44 1.06 17.76 -10.13
C GLU A 44 -0.32 18.12 -10.66
N SER A 45 -0.92 17.23 -11.46
CA SER A 45 -2.25 17.42 -12.02
C SER A 45 -3.32 17.49 -10.92
N MET A 46 -3.28 16.60 -9.94
CA MET A 46 -4.23 16.57 -8.83
C MET A 46 -4.15 17.86 -8.01
N LEU A 47 -2.96 18.26 -7.60
CA LEU A 47 -2.76 19.47 -6.79
C LEU A 47 -3.16 20.72 -7.55
N SER A 48 -2.73 20.86 -8.80
CA SER A 48 -3.09 22.01 -9.66
C SER A 48 -4.62 22.15 -9.83
N ASN A 49 -5.33 21.06 -10.11
CA ASN A 49 -6.79 21.05 -10.27
C ASN A 49 -7.52 21.40 -8.96
N ALA A 50 -6.91 21.12 -7.82
CA ALA A 50 -7.46 21.44 -6.50
C ALA A 50 -7.07 22.85 -5.98
N GLY A 51 -6.23 23.59 -6.71
CA GLY A 51 -5.67 24.86 -6.26
C GLY A 51 -4.70 24.70 -5.08
N LEU A 52 -4.03 23.55 -5.01
CA LEU A 52 -3.07 23.17 -3.97
C LEU A 52 -1.65 23.06 -4.54
N SER A 53 -0.68 23.04 -3.67
CA SER A 53 0.74 22.83 -3.97
C SER A 53 1.36 21.78 -3.03
N TYR A 54 2.56 21.33 -3.33
CA TYR A 54 3.30 20.43 -2.44
C TYR A 54 3.57 21.05 -1.06
N ALA A 55 3.75 22.39 -1.00
CA ALA A 55 4.01 23.11 0.25
C ALA A 55 2.80 23.15 1.21
N ASP A 56 1.60 22.79 0.72
CA ASP A 56 0.41 22.71 1.57
C ASP A 56 0.36 21.43 2.40
N ALA A 57 1.20 20.42 2.11
CA ALA A 57 1.22 19.16 2.83
C ALA A 57 2.08 19.25 4.10
N ASP A 58 1.51 18.89 5.26
CA ASP A 58 2.23 18.73 6.52
C ASP A 58 3.00 17.41 6.58
N LEU A 59 2.49 16.38 5.88
CA LEU A 59 3.00 15.00 5.88
C LEU A 59 2.92 14.38 4.49
N ILE A 60 4.01 13.72 4.06
CA ILE A 60 4.05 12.90 2.85
C ILE A 60 4.00 11.43 3.25
N ALA A 61 2.89 10.76 2.98
CA ALA A 61 2.71 9.34 3.27
C ALA A 61 2.89 8.50 1.98
N VAL A 62 3.50 7.34 2.10
CA VAL A 62 3.74 6.47 0.94
C VAL A 62 3.64 5.00 1.31
N SER A 63 3.10 4.20 0.38
CA SER A 63 3.17 2.75 0.50
C SER A 63 4.64 2.31 0.40
N ALA A 64 5.16 1.76 1.49
CA ALA A 64 6.57 1.37 1.62
C ALA A 64 6.81 -0.12 1.30
N GLY A 65 5.79 -0.84 0.87
CA GLY A 65 5.79 -2.29 0.66
C GLY A 65 5.03 -3.05 1.76
N PRO A 66 4.89 -4.36 1.60
CA PRO A 66 5.41 -5.20 0.51
C PRO A 66 4.67 -5.00 -0.83
N GLY A 67 5.34 -5.36 -1.94
CA GLY A 67 4.77 -5.26 -3.28
C GLY A 67 5.83 -5.25 -4.39
N SER A 68 5.51 -4.59 -5.50
CA SER A 68 6.43 -4.37 -6.61
C SER A 68 7.70 -3.67 -6.17
N PHE A 69 8.84 -4.33 -6.29
CA PHE A 69 10.15 -3.81 -5.90
C PHE A 69 10.48 -2.45 -6.58
N THR A 70 10.18 -2.35 -7.88
CA THR A 70 10.37 -1.11 -8.63
C THR A 70 9.37 -0.04 -8.21
N GLY A 71 8.10 -0.40 -8.10
CA GLY A 71 7.03 0.54 -7.73
C GLY A 71 7.26 1.16 -6.36
N VAL A 72 7.54 0.35 -5.34
CA VAL A 72 7.86 0.82 -3.98
C VAL A 72 9.03 1.81 -3.98
N ARG A 73 10.12 1.50 -4.71
CA ARG A 73 11.28 2.40 -4.80
C ARG A 73 10.95 3.74 -5.46
N ILE A 74 10.12 3.71 -6.51
CA ILE A 74 9.67 4.94 -7.17
C ILE A 74 8.84 5.78 -6.20
N GLY A 75 7.88 5.18 -5.49
CA GLY A 75 7.06 5.85 -4.48
C GLY A 75 7.92 6.50 -3.39
N ILE A 76 8.83 5.74 -2.79
CA ILE A 76 9.76 6.22 -1.75
C ILE A 76 10.63 7.37 -2.28
N ALA A 77 11.21 7.24 -3.48
CA ALA A 77 12.05 8.30 -4.06
C ALA A 77 11.23 9.58 -4.33
N THR A 78 10.00 9.44 -4.84
CA THR A 78 9.08 10.56 -5.07
C THR A 78 8.72 11.25 -3.76
N ALA A 79 8.34 10.48 -2.72
CA ALA A 79 8.01 11.03 -1.39
C ALA A 79 9.20 11.78 -0.78
N LYS A 80 10.40 11.20 -0.84
CA LYS A 80 11.64 11.85 -0.39
C LYS A 80 11.91 13.17 -1.12
N GLY A 81 11.78 13.18 -2.46
CA GLY A 81 12.00 14.37 -3.27
C GLY A 81 11.03 15.50 -2.93
N ILE A 82 9.74 15.19 -2.77
CA ILE A 82 8.72 16.15 -2.37
C ILE A 82 9.02 16.69 -0.96
N ALA A 83 9.24 15.78 0.00
CA ALA A 83 9.52 16.16 1.39
C ALA A 83 10.81 17.00 1.52
N PHE A 84 11.86 16.65 0.80
CA PHE A 84 13.10 17.44 0.76
C PHE A 84 12.87 18.88 0.26
N GLY A 85 12.03 19.04 -0.78
CA GLY A 85 11.69 20.35 -1.34
C GLY A 85 10.76 21.20 -0.49
N THR A 86 9.94 20.57 0.37
CA THR A 86 8.91 21.25 1.19
C THR A 86 9.26 21.35 2.67
N GLY A 87 10.18 20.53 3.16
CA GLY A 87 10.47 20.39 4.59
C GLY A 87 9.42 19.54 5.34
N ALA A 88 8.46 18.92 4.65
CA ALA A 88 7.48 18.03 5.25
C ALA A 88 8.13 16.73 5.74
N LYS A 89 7.59 16.12 6.79
CA LYS A 89 8.00 14.78 7.22
C LYS A 89 7.43 13.71 6.30
N CYS A 90 8.00 12.51 6.38
CA CYS A 90 7.57 11.34 5.63
C CYS A 90 7.02 10.26 6.55
N LEU A 91 6.04 9.48 6.07
CA LEU A 91 5.56 8.28 6.73
C LEU A 91 5.54 7.09 5.77
N ALA A 92 6.24 6.03 6.17
CA ALA A 92 6.17 4.73 5.51
C ALA A 92 4.95 3.96 5.99
N VAL A 93 4.05 3.59 5.09
CA VAL A 93 2.85 2.79 5.39
C VAL A 93 2.98 1.41 4.74
N SER A 94 2.67 0.34 5.49
CA SER A 94 2.54 -1.00 4.89
C SER A 94 1.49 -0.98 3.79
N SER A 95 1.83 -1.50 2.60
CA SER A 95 0.87 -1.61 1.48
C SER A 95 -0.33 -2.48 1.84
N LEU A 96 -0.13 -3.51 2.69
CA LEU A 96 -1.21 -4.39 3.16
C LEU A 96 -2.13 -3.65 4.15
N LEU A 97 -1.56 -2.81 5.02
CA LEU A 97 -2.35 -1.92 5.88
C LEU A 97 -3.12 -0.88 5.06
N GLY A 98 -2.50 -0.30 4.04
CA GLY A 98 -3.16 0.63 3.12
C GLY A 98 -4.37 -0.01 2.42
N LEU A 99 -4.22 -1.24 1.91
CA LEU A 99 -5.34 -2.02 1.37
C LEU A 99 -6.45 -2.22 2.41
N ALA A 100 -6.10 -2.66 3.62
CA ALA A 100 -7.07 -2.88 4.68
C ALA A 100 -7.78 -1.57 5.08
N ALA A 101 -7.07 -0.44 5.11
CA ALA A 101 -7.62 0.86 5.46
C ALA A 101 -8.60 1.43 4.42
N ASN A 102 -8.60 0.93 3.17
CA ASN A 102 -9.69 1.22 2.23
C ASN A 102 -11.05 0.72 2.74
N CYS A 103 -11.04 -0.31 3.58
CA CYS A 103 -12.22 -0.96 4.17
C CYS A 103 -12.52 -0.51 5.61
N ALA A 104 -11.94 0.59 6.08
CA ALA A 104 -12.07 1.07 7.47
C ALA A 104 -13.53 1.26 7.94
N ASP A 105 -14.46 1.49 7.00
CA ASP A 105 -15.88 1.67 7.29
C ASP A 105 -16.66 0.33 7.47
N LEU A 106 -16.00 -0.83 7.27
CA LEU A 106 -16.63 -2.16 7.37
C LEU A 106 -16.41 -2.78 8.76
N GLU A 107 -17.01 -2.20 9.77
CA GLU A 107 -16.84 -2.60 11.18
C GLU A 107 -17.03 -4.11 11.42
N GLY A 108 -16.14 -4.72 12.20
CA GLY A 108 -16.14 -6.15 12.54
C GLY A 108 -15.57 -7.07 11.47
N MET A 109 -15.35 -6.61 10.25
CA MET A 109 -14.88 -7.47 9.15
C MET A 109 -13.44 -7.94 9.36
N LEU A 110 -13.22 -9.25 9.16
CA LEU A 110 -11.88 -9.80 9.00
C LEU A 110 -11.41 -9.55 7.58
N LEU A 111 -10.27 -8.87 7.44
CA LEU A 111 -9.66 -8.49 6.18
C LEU A 111 -8.37 -9.28 5.98
N CYS A 112 -8.19 -9.87 4.79
CA CYS A 112 -6.99 -10.56 4.38
C CYS A 112 -6.50 -9.97 3.06
N PRO A 113 -5.63 -8.95 3.08
CA PRO A 113 -4.94 -8.48 1.89
C PRO A 113 -4.10 -9.60 1.27
N CYS A 114 -4.20 -9.76 -0.04
CA CYS A 114 -3.44 -10.73 -0.84
C CYS A 114 -2.81 -10.00 -2.02
N VAL A 115 -1.50 -9.75 -1.96
CA VAL A 115 -0.73 -9.08 -3.01
C VAL A 115 0.22 -10.09 -3.64
N ASP A 116 0.32 -10.13 -4.96
CA ASP A 116 1.13 -11.12 -5.68
C ASP A 116 2.61 -11.07 -5.30
N ALA A 117 3.11 -12.14 -4.69
CA ALA A 117 4.52 -12.34 -4.35
C ALA A 117 5.23 -13.29 -5.32
N ARG A 118 4.60 -13.61 -6.47
CA ARG A 118 5.05 -14.51 -7.53
C ARG A 118 5.08 -15.99 -7.09
N CYS A 119 5.09 -16.87 -8.10
CA CYS A 119 5.19 -18.33 -7.92
C CYS A 119 4.12 -18.93 -6.97
N GLY A 120 2.87 -18.50 -7.10
CA GLY A 120 1.75 -19.00 -6.28
C GLY A 120 1.81 -18.60 -4.81
N ARG A 121 2.58 -17.54 -4.48
CA ARG A 121 2.67 -16.94 -3.14
C ARG A 121 2.04 -15.56 -3.12
N VAL A 122 1.64 -15.15 -1.93
CA VAL A 122 1.09 -13.81 -1.67
C VAL A 122 1.84 -13.15 -0.51
N TYR A 123 2.02 -11.84 -0.60
CA TYR A 123 2.19 -11.01 0.58
C TYR A 123 0.82 -10.89 1.24
N THR A 124 0.76 -11.14 2.53
CA THR A 124 -0.50 -11.14 3.28
C THR A 124 -0.31 -10.73 4.73
N ALA A 125 -1.38 -10.32 5.35
CA ALA A 125 -1.52 -10.03 6.78
C ALA A 125 -2.98 -10.26 7.16
N LEU A 126 -3.31 -10.21 8.45
CA LEU A 126 -4.69 -10.22 8.90
C LEU A 126 -5.01 -8.96 9.69
N PHE A 127 -6.19 -8.41 9.41
CA PHE A 127 -6.72 -7.25 10.12
C PHE A 127 -8.17 -7.48 10.47
N ARG A 128 -8.61 -6.87 11.57
CA ARG A 128 -10.03 -6.71 11.89
C ARG A 128 -10.36 -5.23 11.96
N VAL A 129 -11.45 -4.83 11.34
CA VAL A 129 -11.92 -3.45 11.47
C VAL A 129 -12.55 -3.27 12.86
N GLU A 130 -11.98 -2.40 13.64
CA GLU A 130 -12.43 -2.07 15.00
C GLU A 130 -12.33 -0.56 15.22
N ASN A 131 -13.43 0.05 15.65
CA ASN A 131 -13.52 1.51 15.87
C ASN A 131 -13.16 2.34 14.62
N GLY A 132 -13.60 1.88 13.45
CA GLY A 132 -13.37 2.58 12.18
C GLY A 132 -11.94 2.49 11.65
N PHE A 133 -11.12 1.55 12.15
CA PHE A 133 -9.75 1.34 11.67
C PHE A 133 -9.35 -0.15 11.65
N PRO A 134 -8.54 -0.62 10.68
CA PRO A 134 -8.09 -2.01 10.65
C PRO A 134 -6.99 -2.27 11.70
N ARG A 135 -7.38 -2.93 12.81
CA ARG A 135 -6.44 -3.43 13.81
C ARG A 135 -5.73 -4.67 13.27
N ARG A 136 -4.41 -4.68 13.34
CA ARG A 136 -3.57 -5.80 12.90
C ARG A 136 -3.73 -7.01 13.83
N LEU A 137 -3.99 -8.18 13.25
CA LEU A 137 -4.05 -9.48 13.95
C LEU A 137 -2.83 -10.35 13.63
N ALA A 138 -2.26 -10.22 12.42
CA ALA A 138 -1.05 -10.92 12.03
C ALA A 138 -0.15 -10.00 11.21
N GLU A 139 1.16 -10.15 11.38
CA GLU A 139 2.18 -9.33 10.70
C GLU A 139 2.25 -9.61 9.19
N ASP A 140 2.81 -8.66 8.46
CA ASP A 140 3.08 -8.78 7.03
C ASP A 140 4.03 -9.96 6.78
N GLN A 141 3.62 -10.91 5.94
CA GLN A 141 4.38 -12.12 5.64
C GLN A 141 4.16 -12.61 4.21
N ILE A 142 4.91 -13.62 3.83
CA ILE A 142 4.76 -14.30 2.54
C ILE A 142 4.26 -15.71 2.80
N LEU A 143 3.14 -16.08 2.18
CA LEU A 143 2.59 -17.42 2.25
C LEU A 143 2.31 -17.97 0.84
N PRO A 144 2.41 -19.28 0.64
CA PRO A 144 1.78 -19.91 -0.52
C PRO A 144 0.26 -19.75 -0.39
N ILE A 145 -0.43 -19.56 -1.51
CA ILE A 145 -1.90 -19.41 -1.53
C ILE A 145 -2.58 -20.62 -0.85
N SER A 146 -2.03 -21.82 -0.99
CA SER A 146 -2.55 -23.03 -0.36
C SER A 146 -2.52 -23.04 1.18
N ALA A 147 -1.70 -22.19 1.80
CA ALA A 147 -1.60 -22.09 3.26
C ALA A 147 -2.56 -21.05 3.86
N LEU A 148 -3.28 -20.30 3.03
CA LEU A 148 -4.20 -19.27 3.53
C LEU A 148 -5.36 -19.82 4.34
N ALA A 149 -5.81 -21.05 4.05
CA ALA A 149 -6.89 -21.69 4.81
C ALA A 149 -6.50 -21.95 6.27
N ASP A 150 -5.25 -22.31 6.52
CA ASP A 150 -4.72 -22.52 7.88
C ASP A 150 -4.38 -21.19 8.57
N PHE A 151 -4.10 -20.15 7.77
CA PHE A 151 -3.77 -18.81 8.28
C PHE A 151 -5.00 -18.04 8.77
N CYS A 152 -6.17 -18.25 8.14
CA CYS A 152 -7.42 -17.55 8.47
C CYS A 152 -8.31 -18.44 9.35
N ALA A 153 -8.48 -18.10 10.63
CA ALA A 153 -9.34 -18.83 11.55
C ALA A 153 -10.85 -18.79 11.19
N GLU A 154 -11.26 -17.83 10.40
CA GLU A 154 -12.62 -17.64 9.89
C GLU A 154 -12.57 -17.06 8.46
N PRO A 155 -13.66 -17.18 7.66
CA PRO A 155 -13.68 -16.69 6.29
C PRO A 155 -13.49 -15.16 6.21
N PRO A 156 -12.39 -14.67 5.59
CA PRO A 156 -12.11 -13.25 5.49
C PRO A 156 -12.75 -12.59 4.26
N MET A 157 -12.71 -11.27 4.23
CA MET A 157 -12.83 -10.47 3.01
C MET A 157 -11.45 -10.29 2.39
N LEU A 158 -11.30 -10.64 1.11
CA LEU A 158 -10.04 -10.62 0.36
C LEU A 158 -9.88 -9.32 -0.42
N LEU A 159 -8.68 -8.76 -0.37
CA LEU A 159 -8.29 -7.51 -1.03
C LEU A 159 -6.97 -7.72 -1.79
N GLY A 160 -6.66 -6.83 -2.72
CA GLY A 160 -5.40 -6.85 -3.48
C GLY A 160 -5.50 -7.57 -4.82
N ASP A 161 -4.43 -7.54 -5.57
CA ASP A 161 -4.34 -8.04 -6.94
C ASP A 161 -4.32 -9.58 -7.03
N ALA A 162 -3.96 -10.27 -5.95
CA ALA A 162 -4.04 -11.74 -5.85
C ALA A 162 -5.31 -12.25 -5.14
N ALA A 163 -6.25 -11.37 -4.78
CA ALA A 163 -7.47 -11.76 -4.04
C ALA A 163 -8.33 -12.79 -4.79
N GLU A 164 -8.45 -12.68 -6.12
CA GLU A 164 -9.22 -13.64 -6.93
C GLU A 164 -8.56 -15.02 -6.97
N ALA A 165 -7.23 -15.06 -7.06
CA ALA A 165 -6.49 -16.32 -6.99
C ALA A 165 -6.58 -16.96 -5.60
N ALA A 166 -6.57 -16.14 -4.54
CA ALA A 166 -6.70 -16.61 -3.15
C ALA A 166 -8.11 -17.12 -2.83
N LEU A 167 -9.15 -16.61 -3.48
CA LEU A 167 -10.55 -16.99 -3.22
C LEU A 167 -10.79 -18.49 -3.40
N ALA A 168 -10.15 -19.12 -4.38
CA ALA A 168 -10.29 -20.56 -4.64
C ALA A 168 -9.72 -21.44 -3.50
N ALA A 169 -8.78 -20.91 -2.71
CA ALA A 169 -8.14 -21.61 -1.58
C ALA A 169 -8.83 -21.37 -0.23
N LEU A 170 -9.82 -20.48 -0.17
CA LEU A 170 -10.46 -20.03 1.08
C LEU A 170 -11.98 -20.22 1.03
N PRO A 171 -12.51 -21.40 1.39
CA PRO A 171 -13.95 -21.64 1.44
C PRO A 171 -14.66 -20.62 2.34
N GLY A 172 -15.74 -20.02 1.85
CA GLY A 172 -16.52 -19.01 2.56
C GLY A 172 -15.95 -17.58 2.52
N ALA A 173 -14.72 -17.38 2.05
CA ALA A 173 -14.18 -16.04 1.84
C ALA A 173 -14.96 -15.28 0.77
N ARG A 174 -14.89 -13.97 0.81
CA ARG A 174 -15.53 -13.07 -0.16
C ARG A 174 -14.55 -12.03 -0.67
N LEU A 175 -14.70 -11.63 -1.92
CA LEU A 175 -13.97 -10.49 -2.46
C LEU A 175 -14.56 -9.18 -1.92
N ALA A 176 -13.71 -8.25 -1.56
CA ALA A 176 -14.15 -6.88 -1.33
C ALA A 176 -14.74 -6.28 -2.62
N PRO A 177 -15.66 -5.30 -2.53
CA PRO A 177 -16.08 -4.52 -3.67
C PRO A 177 -14.87 -3.98 -4.45
N LEU A 178 -14.97 -3.94 -5.78
CA LEU A 178 -13.83 -3.58 -6.65
C LEU A 178 -13.15 -2.25 -6.24
N ALA A 179 -13.96 -1.26 -5.90
CA ALA A 179 -13.45 0.07 -5.49
C ALA A 179 -12.64 0.06 -4.18
N LEU A 180 -12.83 -0.96 -3.32
CA LEU A 180 -12.12 -1.11 -2.04
C LEU A 180 -10.98 -2.15 -2.13
N ARG A 181 -11.04 -3.01 -3.14
CA ARG A 181 -10.12 -4.15 -3.30
C ARG A 181 -8.78 -3.76 -3.91
N THR A 182 -8.72 -2.66 -4.65
CA THR A 182 -7.52 -2.21 -5.38
C THR A 182 -6.61 -1.35 -4.51
N HIS A 183 -5.33 -1.35 -4.85
CA HIS A 183 -4.36 -0.44 -4.23
C HIS A 183 -4.73 1.02 -4.52
N HIS A 184 -4.98 1.79 -3.45
CA HIS A 184 -5.40 3.17 -3.56
C HIS A 184 -4.79 4.03 -2.44
N ALA A 185 -4.34 5.23 -2.78
CA ALA A 185 -3.73 6.15 -1.83
C ALA A 185 -4.69 6.66 -0.73
N VAL A 186 -6.01 6.44 -0.86
CA VAL A 186 -7.00 6.72 0.21
C VAL A 186 -6.67 5.93 1.48
N GLY A 187 -6.41 4.62 1.36
CA GLY A 187 -6.06 3.81 2.52
C GLY A 187 -4.70 4.21 3.12
N ILE A 188 -3.75 4.63 2.27
CA ILE A 188 -2.47 5.19 2.75
C ILE A 188 -2.70 6.47 3.56
N ALA A 189 -3.58 7.38 3.09
CA ALA A 189 -3.93 8.60 3.82
C ALA A 189 -4.61 8.31 5.17
N ARG A 190 -5.58 7.38 5.21
CA ARG A 190 -6.25 6.94 6.44
C ARG A 190 -5.28 6.34 7.44
N ALA A 191 -4.37 5.48 6.99
CA ALA A 191 -3.33 4.92 7.85
C ALA A 191 -2.36 5.99 8.34
N ALA A 192 -1.98 6.93 7.49
CA ALA A 192 -1.08 8.02 7.85
C ALA A 192 -1.67 8.96 8.91
N GLU A 193 -2.97 9.20 8.86
CA GLU A 193 -3.64 9.99 9.89
C GLU A 193 -3.56 9.32 11.27
N HIS A 194 -3.70 7.99 11.29
CA HIS A 194 -3.63 7.20 12.53
C HIS A 194 -2.20 7.11 13.10
N PHE A 195 -1.18 7.03 12.24
CA PHE A 195 0.22 6.84 12.62
C PHE A 195 1.10 8.09 12.39
N ALA A 196 0.53 9.28 12.34
CA ALA A 196 1.27 10.51 12.07
C ALA A 196 2.44 10.78 13.06
N ALA A 197 2.33 10.26 14.28
CA ALA A 197 3.38 10.38 15.31
C ALA A 197 4.69 9.63 14.92
N ASP A 198 4.60 8.62 14.03
CA ASP A 198 5.74 7.81 13.55
C ASP A 198 6.45 8.45 12.33
N ALA A 199 6.06 9.67 11.94
CA ALA A 199 6.66 10.38 10.83
C ALA A 199 8.14 10.70 11.07
N VAL A 200 8.93 10.48 10.04
CA VAL A 200 10.39 10.64 10.06
C VAL A 200 10.85 11.72 9.07
N GLU A 201 12.09 12.16 9.20
CA GLU A 201 12.74 12.99 8.19
C GLU A 201 12.92 12.23 6.86
N SER A 202 12.96 12.94 5.75
CA SER A 202 12.96 12.34 4.41
C SER A 202 14.13 11.38 4.15
N ASP A 203 15.29 11.60 4.73
CA ASP A 203 16.47 10.74 4.60
C ASP A 203 16.30 9.38 5.29
N LEU A 204 15.51 9.33 6.38
CA LEU A 204 15.21 8.12 7.13
C LEU A 204 14.09 7.26 6.53
N LEU A 205 13.34 7.78 5.54
CA LEU A 205 12.31 7.03 4.87
C LEU A 205 12.93 5.88 4.05
N VAL A 206 12.57 4.64 4.33
CA VAL A 206 13.10 3.45 3.66
C VAL A 206 11.99 2.49 3.25
N PRO A 207 12.19 1.71 2.17
CA PRO A 207 11.26 0.66 1.79
C PRO A 207 11.33 -0.53 2.74
N VAL A 208 10.22 -1.26 2.88
CA VAL A 208 10.10 -2.51 3.63
C VAL A 208 10.08 -3.68 2.66
N TYR A 209 11.06 -4.57 2.76
CA TYR A 209 11.17 -5.76 1.92
C TYR A 209 11.00 -7.03 2.76
N LEU A 210 10.02 -7.85 2.44
CA LEU A 210 9.83 -9.17 3.05
C LEU A 210 10.62 -10.27 2.33
N GLN A 211 11.11 -10.00 1.13
CA GLN A 211 11.99 -10.90 0.37
C GLN A 211 13.05 -10.11 -0.39
N LYS A 212 14.14 -10.79 -0.72
CA LYS A 212 15.18 -10.22 -1.60
C LYS A 212 14.62 -10.00 -2.99
N SER A 213 15.19 -9.05 -3.72
CA SER A 213 14.82 -8.83 -5.12
C SER A 213 15.05 -10.09 -5.96
N GLN A 214 14.32 -10.24 -7.07
CA GLN A 214 14.48 -11.40 -7.95
C GLN A 214 15.91 -11.52 -8.50
N ALA A 215 16.57 -10.39 -8.76
CA ALA A 215 17.97 -10.37 -9.19
C ALA A 215 18.93 -10.89 -8.09
N GLU A 216 18.70 -10.54 -6.84
CA GLU A 216 19.48 -11.05 -5.70
C GLU A 216 19.21 -12.53 -5.44
N GLN A 217 17.96 -12.99 -5.59
CA GLN A 217 17.60 -14.40 -5.48
C GLN A 217 18.27 -15.22 -6.58
N THR A 218 18.20 -14.79 -7.82
CA THR A 218 18.84 -15.47 -8.97
C THR A 218 20.35 -15.57 -8.78
N ARG A 219 20.99 -14.51 -8.26
CA ARG A 219 22.44 -14.52 -7.95
C ARG A 219 22.78 -15.53 -6.86
N LEU A 220 22.02 -15.55 -5.76
CA LEU A 220 22.23 -16.49 -4.66
C LEU A 220 22.01 -17.95 -5.08
N ASP A 221 21.03 -18.19 -5.96
CA ASP A 221 20.77 -19.53 -6.49
C ASP A 221 21.87 -19.98 -7.47
N ALA A 222 22.50 -19.06 -8.19
CA ALA A 222 23.66 -19.33 -9.04
C ALA A 222 24.91 -19.64 -8.17
N GLU A 223 25.13 -18.89 -7.09
CA GLU A 223 26.23 -19.09 -6.13
C GLU A 223 26.13 -20.44 -5.38
N LYS A 224 24.92 -20.97 -5.14
CA LYS A 224 24.70 -22.28 -4.50
C LYS A 224 24.89 -23.47 -5.43
N LYS A 225 24.93 -23.25 -6.73
CA LYS A 225 25.10 -24.30 -7.76
C LYS A 225 26.55 -24.51 -8.18
N ASN A 226 27.47 -23.64 -7.74
CA ASN A 226 28.93 -23.74 -7.90
C ASN A 226 29.59 -24.21 -6.60
#